data_14525875018d5a4cdd04c1d32f005d5f
#
_entry.id   14525875018d5a4cdd04c1d32f005d5f
#
_cell.length_a   1.000
_cell.length_b   1.000
_cell.length_c   1.000
_cell.angle_alpha   90.00
_cell.angle_beta   90.00
_cell.angle_gamma   90.00
#
_symmetry.space_group_name_H-M   'P 1'
#
loop_
_entity.id
_entity.type
_entity.pdbx_description
1 polymer ?
#
loop_
_entity_poly.entity_id
_entity_poly.type
_entity_poly.pdbx_seq_one_letter_code
_entity_poly.pdbx_strand_id
1 'polypeptide(L)'
;MDAFDRLLWWLFAGSVGAQSRIHILFALRAQPLNAQQLAEQLKLDYTTVRHHLSVLEKNRILITEGEKYGKVYFLTDVMESHWGNLETILERTRLSKGRVVR
;
A
#
# COMPACT_ATOMS: atom_id res chain seq x y z
N MET A 1 18.41 -5.81 7.93
CA MET A 1 17.03 -5.64 7.46
C MET A 1 16.12 -6.58 8.22
N ASP A 2 15.14 -6.07 8.92
CA ASP A 2 14.25 -6.92 9.71
C ASP A 2 13.14 -7.54 8.84
N ALA A 3 12.31 -8.37 9.47
CA ALA A 3 11.24 -9.07 8.75
C ALA A 3 10.24 -8.13 8.13
N PHE A 4 9.92 -7.03 8.83
CA PHE A 4 8.93 -6.07 8.31
C PHE A 4 9.50 -5.35 7.07
N ASP A 5 10.76 -4.99 7.09
CA ASP A 5 11.40 -4.36 5.91
C ASP A 5 11.40 -5.28 4.71
N ARG A 6 11.66 -6.59 4.91
CA ARG A 6 11.60 -7.56 3.82
C ARG A 6 10.20 -7.65 3.25
N LEU A 7 9.20 -7.61 4.13
CA LEU A 7 7.80 -7.61 3.71
C LEU A 7 7.48 -6.38 2.86
N LEU A 8 7.95 -5.21 3.27
CA LEU A 8 7.73 -3.98 2.50
C LEU A 8 8.36 -4.08 1.11
N TRP A 9 9.58 -4.60 1.01
CA TRP A 9 10.22 -4.80 -0.28
C TRP A 9 9.35 -5.67 -1.19
N TRP A 10 8.88 -6.79 -0.66
CA TRP A 10 8.07 -7.70 -1.46
C TRP A 10 6.75 -7.06 -1.89
N LEU A 11 6.05 -6.44 -0.96
CA LEU A 11 4.73 -5.87 -1.24
C LEU A 11 4.78 -4.68 -2.20
N PHE A 12 5.82 -3.86 -2.10
CA PHE A 12 5.85 -2.57 -2.78
C PHE A 12 6.92 -2.43 -3.86
N ALA A 13 7.75 -3.43 -4.06
CA ALA A 13 8.78 -3.37 -5.07
C ALA A 13 9.01 -4.69 -5.80
N GLY A 14 8.72 -5.81 -5.17
CA GLY A 14 9.13 -7.09 -5.68
C GLY A 14 8.03 -8.03 -6.20
N SER A 15 6.79 -7.58 -6.30
CA SER A 15 5.71 -8.48 -6.69
C SER A 15 4.73 -7.80 -7.64
N VAL A 16 3.93 -8.64 -8.31
CA VAL A 16 2.85 -8.15 -9.18
C VAL A 16 1.85 -7.40 -8.30
N GLY A 17 1.39 -6.26 -8.77
CA GLY A 17 0.45 -5.44 -8.03
C GLY A 17 1.10 -4.42 -7.10
N ALA A 18 2.44 -4.39 -7.04
CA ALA A 18 3.15 -3.46 -6.17
C ALA A 18 2.74 -2.00 -6.45
N GLN A 19 2.64 -1.63 -7.71
CA GLN A 19 2.29 -0.26 -8.09
C GLN A 19 0.91 0.14 -7.56
N SER A 20 -0.08 -0.74 -7.71
CA SER A 20 -1.42 -0.46 -7.18
C SER A 20 -1.41 -0.34 -5.66
N ARG A 21 -0.66 -1.19 -4.98
CA ARG A 21 -0.56 -1.11 -3.52
C ARG A 21 0.10 0.18 -3.05
N ILE A 22 1.10 0.66 -3.79
CA ILE A 22 1.73 1.96 -3.51
C ILE A 22 0.69 3.07 -3.59
N HIS A 23 -0.09 3.11 -4.66
CA HIS A 23 -1.12 4.13 -4.84
C HIS A 23 -2.17 4.09 -3.72
N ILE A 24 -2.57 2.88 -3.32
CA ILE A 24 -3.52 2.72 -2.21
C ILE A 24 -2.93 3.29 -0.93
N LEU A 25 -1.67 2.99 -0.65
CA LEU A 25 -1.04 3.44 0.58
C LEU A 25 -0.93 4.97 0.64
N PHE A 26 -0.53 5.59 -0.46
CA PHE A 26 -0.44 7.05 -0.49
C PHE A 26 -1.82 7.70 -0.33
N ALA A 27 -2.85 7.14 -0.96
CA ALA A 27 -4.20 7.67 -0.81
C ALA A 27 -4.67 7.59 0.65
N LEU A 28 -4.44 6.45 1.31
CA LEU A 28 -4.86 6.26 2.69
C LEU A 28 -4.04 7.09 3.67
N ARG A 29 -2.81 7.38 3.35
CA ARG A 29 -2.01 8.26 4.22
C ARG A 29 -2.54 9.68 4.20
N ALA A 30 -3.08 10.11 3.07
CA ALA A 30 -3.68 11.44 2.95
C ALA A 30 -4.98 11.54 3.75
N GLN A 31 -5.81 10.50 3.68
CA GLN A 31 -7.06 10.44 4.44
C GLN A 31 -7.61 9.02 4.45
N PRO A 32 -8.33 8.65 5.52
CA PRO A 32 -8.99 7.34 5.55
C PRO A 32 -10.07 7.24 4.48
N LEU A 33 -10.15 6.11 3.82
CA LEU A 33 -11.12 5.87 2.74
C LEU A 33 -11.65 4.45 2.82
N ASN A 34 -12.85 4.23 2.29
CA ASN A 34 -13.37 2.89 2.13
C ASN A 34 -12.94 2.33 0.77
N ALA A 35 -13.24 1.04 0.53
CA ALA A 35 -12.80 0.36 -0.68
C ALA A 35 -13.37 0.99 -1.95
N GLN A 36 -14.63 1.40 -1.92
CA GLN A 36 -15.24 2.00 -3.08
C GLN A 36 -14.65 3.37 -3.41
N GLN A 37 -14.40 4.17 -2.39
CA GLN A 37 -13.75 5.47 -2.57
C GLN A 37 -12.37 5.31 -3.18
N LEU A 38 -11.60 4.32 -2.70
CA LEU A 38 -10.28 4.03 -3.27
C LEU A 38 -10.38 3.63 -4.73
N ALA A 39 -11.31 2.73 -5.05
CA ALA A 39 -11.47 2.27 -6.43
C ALA A 39 -11.80 3.44 -7.35
N GLU A 40 -12.71 4.31 -6.93
CA GLU A 40 -13.10 5.46 -7.73
C GLU A 40 -11.95 6.47 -7.87
N GLN A 41 -11.31 6.80 -6.76
CA GLN A 41 -10.25 7.80 -6.75
C GLN A 41 -9.04 7.36 -7.57
N LEU A 42 -8.68 6.10 -7.48
CA LEU A 42 -7.50 5.57 -8.16
C LEU A 42 -7.81 4.99 -9.54
N LYS A 43 -9.08 4.93 -9.90
CA LYS A 43 -9.55 4.35 -11.17
C LYS A 43 -9.09 2.91 -11.32
N LEU A 44 -9.25 2.16 -10.24
CA LEU A 44 -8.94 0.75 -10.21
C LEU A 44 -10.22 -0.06 -10.05
N ASP A 45 -10.17 -1.31 -10.51
CA ASP A 45 -11.27 -2.24 -10.34
C ASP A 45 -11.54 -2.48 -8.85
N TYR A 46 -12.81 -2.45 -8.45
CA TYR A 46 -13.20 -2.63 -7.06
C TYR A 46 -12.71 -3.96 -6.48
N THR A 47 -12.87 -5.05 -7.24
CA THR A 47 -12.45 -6.37 -6.77
C THR A 47 -10.94 -6.43 -6.56
N THR A 48 -10.19 -5.80 -7.46
CA THR A 48 -8.73 -5.70 -7.33
C THR A 48 -8.35 -4.92 -6.09
N VAL A 49 -9.01 -3.79 -5.84
CA VAL A 49 -8.76 -2.99 -4.63
C VAL A 49 -9.06 -3.82 -3.39
N ARG A 50 -10.20 -4.53 -3.36
CA ARG A 50 -10.56 -5.37 -2.22
C ARG A 50 -9.50 -6.43 -1.96
N HIS A 51 -8.96 -7.03 -3.02
CA HIS A 51 -7.90 -8.02 -2.88
C HIS A 51 -6.64 -7.40 -2.24
N HIS A 52 -6.21 -6.26 -2.74
CA HIS A 52 -5.04 -5.59 -2.18
C HIS A 52 -5.25 -5.18 -0.74
N LEU A 53 -6.43 -4.66 -0.41
CA LEU A 53 -6.74 -4.27 0.97
C LEU A 53 -6.68 -5.47 1.91
N SER A 54 -7.18 -6.62 1.45
CA SER A 54 -7.14 -7.84 2.25
C SER A 54 -5.69 -8.28 2.52
N VAL A 55 -4.84 -8.25 1.51
CA VAL A 55 -3.42 -8.61 1.65
C VAL A 55 -2.73 -7.66 2.62
N LEU A 56 -2.98 -6.36 2.47
CA LEU A 56 -2.35 -5.35 3.32
C LEU A 56 -2.83 -5.45 4.76
N GLU A 57 -4.11 -5.73 4.97
CA GLU A 57 -4.66 -5.90 6.31
C GLU A 57 -4.08 -7.15 6.99
N LYS A 58 -3.99 -8.25 6.28
CA LYS A 58 -3.40 -9.49 6.81
C LYS A 58 -1.95 -9.30 7.24
N ASN A 59 -1.24 -8.44 6.56
CA ASN A 59 0.17 -8.20 6.83
C ASN A 59 0.39 -7.00 7.77
N ARG A 60 -0.67 -6.54 8.42
CA ARG A 60 -0.61 -5.48 9.42
C ARG A 60 -0.12 -4.14 8.88
N ILE A 61 -0.31 -3.92 7.60
CA ILE A 61 -0.04 -2.63 6.98
C ILE A 61 -1.23 -1.71 7.20
N LEU A 62 -2.44 -2.27 7.13
CA LEU A 62 -3.70 -1.54 7.29
C LEU A 62 -4.54 -2.11 8.42
N ILE A 63 -5.38 -1.26 8.98
CA ILE A 63 -6.39 -1.63 9.97
C ILE A 63 -7.70 -0.97 9.54
N THR A 64 -8.82 -1.57 9.93
CA THR A 64 -10.14 -1.08 9.54
C THR A 64 -10.95 -0.64 10.75
N GLU A 65 -11.84 0.31 10.52
CA GLU A 65 -12.86 0.70 11.48
C GLU A 65 -14.18 0.79 10.75
N GLY A 66 -15.27 0.52 11.49
CA GLY A 66 -16.62 0.63 10.96
C GLY A 66 -17.25 -0.70 10.68
N GLU A 67 -18.50 -0.63 10.25
CA GLU A 67 -19.32 -1.79 9.97
C GLU A 67 -19.15 -2.26 8.54
N LYS A 68 -19.70 -3.42 8.27
CA LYS A 68 -19.56 -4.20 7.05
C LYS A 68 -19.47 -3.41 5.74
N TYR A 69 -20.35 -2.44 5.54
CA TYR A 69 -20.39 -1.67 4.29
C TYR A 69 -19.75 -0.30 4.39
N GLY A 70 -19.39 0.09 5.59
CA GLY A 70 -18.78 1.38 5.82
C GLY A 70 -17.36 1.29 6.36
N LYS A 71 -16.70 0.16 6.16
CA LYS A 71 -15.32 -0.02 6.64
C LYS A 71 -14.39 1.00 6.01
N VAL A 72 -13.71 1.73 6.87
CA VAL A 72 -12.71 2.70 6.47
C VAL A 72 -11.34 2.16 6.84
N TYR A 73 -10.38 2.35 5.96
CA TYR A 73 -9.04 1.79 6.11
C TYR A 73 -8.05 2.87 6.55
N PHE A 74 -7.14 2.48 7.44
CA PHE A 74 -6.11 3.35 8.00
C PHE A 74 -4.78 2.63 7.96
N LEU A 75 -3.69 3.39 7.91
CA LEU A 75 -2.38 2.80 8.12
C LEU A 75 -2.24 2.43 9.60
N THR A 76 -1.61 1.28 9.87
CA THR A 76 -1.31 0.89 11.25
C THR A 76 -0.18 1.76 11.80
N ASP A 77 -0.06 1.80 13.12
CA ASP A 77 1.05 2.52 13.76
C ASP A 77 2.40 1.97 13.32
N VAL A 78 2.49 0.65 13.16
CA VAL A 78 3.76 0.05 12.70
C VAL A 78 4.09 0.49 11.28
N MET A 79 3.09 0.60 10.40
CA MET A 79 3.34 1.09 9.05
C MET A 79 3.74 2.57 9.06
N GLU A 80 3.07 3.38 9.85
CA GLU A 80 3.43 4.80 9.99
C GLU A 80 4.87 4.96 10.46
N SER A 81 5.29 4.16 11.43
CA SER A 81 6.67 4.22 11.94
C SER A 81 7.71 3.75 10.92
N HIS A 82 7.29 2.97 9.92
CA HIS A 82 8.18 2.49 8.86
C HIS A 82 8.03 3.25 7.55
N TRP A 83 7.30 4.37 7.55
CA TRP A 83 7.07 5.11 6.32
C TRP A 83 8.36 5.54 5.65
N GLY A 84 9.36 5.98 6.42
CA GLY A 84 10.67 6.34 5.89
C GLY A 84 11.35 5.19 5.17
N ASN A 85 11.17 3.96 5.69
CA ASN A 85 11.71 2.77 5.05
C ASN A 85 11.06 2.53 3.69
N LEU A 86 9.74 2.74 3.62
CA LEU A 86 9.03 2.63 2.35
C LEU A 86 9.55 3.65 1.35
N GLU A 87 9.73 4.89 1.77
CA GLU A 87 10.25 5.94 0.89
C GLU A 87 11.62 5.56 0.34
N THR A 88 12.47 4.99 1.19
CA THR A 88 13.79 4.51 0.75
C THR A 88 13.66 3.43 -0.30
N ILE A 89 12.76 2.47 -0.10
CA ILE A 89 12.51 1.40 -1.06
C ILE A 89 12.07 1.98 -2.41
N LEU A 90 11.12 2.90 -2.39
CA LEU A 90 10.61 3.50 -3.61
C LEU A 90 11.68 4.30 -4.34
N GLU A 91 12.52 5.01 -3.61
CA GLU A 91 13.62 5.79 -4.19
C GLU A 91 14.62 4.87 -4.90
N ARG A 92 14.99 3.77 -4.26
CA ARG A 92 15.94 2.82 -4.84
C ARG A 92 15.36 2.16 -6.09
N THR A 93 14.08 1.81 -6.04
CA THR A 93 13.40 1.20 -7.19
C THR A 93 13.35 2.17 -8.36
N ARG A 94 13.04 3.43 -8.09
CA ARG A 94 12.99 4.47 -9.11
C ARG A 94 14.34 4.69 -9.76
N LEU A 95 15.40 4.77 -8.96
CA LEU A 95 16.75 4.96 -9.48
C LEU A 95 17.20 3.79 -10.34
N SER A 96 16.89 2.57 -9.90
CA SER A 96 17.22 1.37 -10.66
C SER A 96 16.52 1.36 -12.01
N LYS A 97 15.23 1.71 -12.04
CA LYS A 97 14.46 1.81 -13.28
C LYS A 97 15.01 2.90 -14.20
N GLY A 98 15.39 4.03 -13.63
CA GLY A 98 15.99 5.12 -14.37
C GLY A 98 17.26 4.72 -15.10
N ARG A 99 18.06 3.89 -14.47
CA ARG A 99 19.29 3.38 -15.10
C ARG A 99 18.99 2.46 -16.27
N VAL A 100 17.98 1.62 -16.12
CA VAL A 100 17.63 0.65 -17.14
C VAL A 100 17.10 1.32 -18.39
N VAL A 101 16.36 2.39 -18.23
CA VAL A 101 15.73 3.11 -19.34
C VAL A 101 16.75 3.81 -20.22
N ARG A 102 17.90 4.11 -19.68
CA ARG A 102 18.96 4.74 -20.47
C ARG A 102 19.71 3.72 -21.29
#